data_0fad9cc0f942fc676cd10e2c71d31823
#
_entry.id   0fad9cc0f942fc676cd10e2c71d31823
#
_cell.length_a   1.000
_cell.length_b   1.000
_cell.length_c   1.000
_cell.angle_alpha   90.00
_cell.angle_beta   90.00
_cell.angle_gamma   90.00
#
_symmetry.space_group_name_H-M   'P 1'
#
loop_
_entity.id
_entity.type
_entity.pdbx_description
1 polymer ?
#
loop_
_entity_poly.entity_id
_entity_poly.type
_entity_poly.pdbx_seq_one_letter_code
_entity_poly.pdbx_strand_id
1 'polypeptide(L)'
;MKLVILPSAQNDLADGFVFYERQEAGLGGYFLDSLFSDIDSLRLYAGVHRLVFGYHRLLSKRFPYAVYYSKEAEKVFVWAVLDCRRDPKWIRRKLR
;
A
#
# COMPACT_ATOMS: atom_id res chain seq x y z
N MET A 1 7.86 -15.70 4.96
CA MET A 1 8.41 -14.50 4.28
C MET A 1 8.28 -13.29 5.21
N LYS A 2 9.32 -12.50 5.32
CA LYS A 2 9.33 -11.35 6.23
C LYS A 2 8.78 -10.10 5.53
N LEU A 3 7.81 -9.43 6.14
CA LEU A 3 7.25 -8.17 5.66
C LEU A 3 7.89 -7.01 6.40
N VAL A 4 8.37 -6.02 5.65
CA VAL A 4 8.90 -4.79 6.19
C VAL A 4 8.10 -3.63 5.58
N ILE A 5 7.34 -2.93 6.43
CA ILE A 5 6.61 -1.74 5.99
C ILE A 5 7.51 -0.54 6.27
N LEU A 6 8.05 0.04 5.21
CA LEU A 6 9.01 1.13 5.34
C LEU A 6 8.34 2.40 5.86
N PRO A 7 9.11 3.32 6.47
CA PRO A 7 8.54 4.55 7.05
C PRO A 7 7.67 5.36 6.09
N SER A 8 8.05 5.44 4.81
CA SER A 8 7.24 6.14 3.81
C SER A 8 5.85 5.52 3.65
N ALA A 9 5.76 4.19 3.64
CA ALA A 9 4.50 3.49 3.55
C ALA A 9 3.69 3.63 4.84
N GLN A 10 4.35 3.63 6.00
CA GLN A 10 3.70 3.87 7.27
C GLN A 10 3.05 5.25 7.30
N ASN A 11 3.74 6.26 6.79
CA ASN A 11 3.19 7.62 6.68
C ASN A 11 2.00 7.66 5.74
N ASP A 12 2.08 6.94 4.61
CA ASP A 12 0.97 6.86 3.66
C ASP A 12 -0.27 6.26 4.31
N LEU A 13 -0.09 5.20 5.10
CA LEU A 13 -1.21 4.56 5.81
C LEU A 13 -1.81 5.52 6.84
N ALA A 14 -0.98 6.26 7.56
CA ALA A 14 -1.45 7.25 8.53
C ALA A 14 -2.24 8.37 7.85
N ASP A 15 -1.77 8.85 6.70
CA ASP A 15 -2.46 9.87 5.93
C ASP A 15 -3.82 9.38 5.44
N GLY A 16 -3.88 8.15 4.95
CA GLY A 16 -5.13 7.53 4.51
C GLY A 16 -6.11 7.36 5.66
N PHE A 17 -5.62 6.95 6.84
CA PHE A 17 -6.45 6.86 8.03
C PHE A 17 -7.11 8.19 8.34
N VAL A 18 -6.33 9.26 8.40
CA VAL A 18 -6.86 10.60 8.73
C VAL A 18 -7.90 11.03 7.69
N PHE A 19 -7.62 10.80 6.41
CA PHE A 19 -8.53 11.17 5.33
C PHE A 19 -9.91 10.51 5.51
N TYR A 20 -9.93 9.20 5.76
CA TYR A 20 -11.18 8.48 5.89
C TYR A 20 -11.87 8.70 7.23
N GLU A 21 -11.10 8.83 8.32
CA GLU A 21 -11.68 9.07 9.63
C GLU A 21 -12.40 10.42 9.70
N ARG A 22 -11.92 11.41 8.96
CA ARG A 22 -12.58 12.71 8.87
C ARG A 22 -13.90 12.64 8.11
N GLN A 23 -14.08 11.66 7.26
CA GLN A 23 -15.32 11.48 6.50
C GLN A 23 -16.39 10.83 7.37
N GLU A 24 -16.00 9.85 8.18
CA GLU A 24 -16.93 9.13 9.05
C GLU A 24 -16.14 8.45 10.17
N ALA A 25 -16.62 8.59 11.38
CA ALA A 25 -15.99 7.95 12.54
C ALA A 25 -15.97 6.42 12.34
N GLY A 26 -14.79 5.82 12.54
CA GLY A 26 -14.58 4.39 12.35
C GLY A 26 -14.10 4.01 10.95
N LEU A 27 -14.28 4.88 9.95
CA LEU A 27 -13.89 4.57 8.57
C LEU A 27 -12.38 4.47 8.41
N GLY A 28 -11.62 5.28 9.16
CA GLY A 28 -10.16 5.20 9.16
C GLY A 28 -9.66 3.86 9.67
N GLY A 29 -10.27 3.34 10.74
CA GLY A 29 -9.94 2.01 11.26
C GLY A 29 -10.24 0.91 10.25
N TYR A 30 -11.37 1.00 9.58
CA TYR A 30 -11.73 0.06 8.52
C TYR A 30 -10.74 0.10 7.36
N PHE A 31 -10.28 1.31 6.98
CA PHE A 31 -9.25 1.48 5.97
C PHE A 31 -7.95 0.76 6.36
N LEU A 32 -7.46 1.00 7.58
CA LEU A 32 -6.23 0.35 8.04
C LEU A 32 -6.36 -1.17 8.07
N ASP A 33 -7.45 -1.69 8.62
CA ASP A 33 -7.67 -3.12 8.68
C ASP A 33 -7.67 -3.75 7.28
N SER A 34 -8.31 -3.06 6.32
CA SER A 34 -8.38 -3.53 4.94
C SER A 34 -7.01 -3.54 4.29
N LEU A 35 -6.24 -2.46 4.43
CA LEU A 35 -4.92 -2.35 3.83
C LEU A 35 -3.92 -3.31 4.48
N PHE A 36 -3.97 -3.48 5.81
CA PHE A 36 -3.10 -4.45 6.47
C PHE A 36 -3.45 -5.88 6.08
N SER A 37 -4.72 -6.19 5.86
CA SER A 37 -5.10 -7.50 5.33
C SER A 37 -4.54 -7.73 3.93
N ASP A 38 -4.63 -6.71 3.07
CA ASP A 38 -4.06 -6.78 1.72
C ASP A 38 -2.54 -6.99 1.78
N ILE A 39 -1.85 -6.23 2.63
CA ILE A 39 -0.39 -6.34 2.80
C ILE A 39 -0.02 -7.72 3.34
N ASP A 40 -0.78 -8.24 4.30
CA ASP A 40 -0.50 -9.54 4.89
C ASP A 40 -0.58 -10.67 3.86
N SER A 41 -1.43 -10.51 2.83
CA SER A 41 -1.52 -11.50 1.75
C SER A 41 -0.19 -11.69 1.01
N LEU A 42 0.71 -10.70 1.11
CA LEU A 42 2.02 -10.78 0.47
C LEU A 42 2.91 -11.86 1.07
N ARG A 43 2.60 -12.35 2.27
CA ARG A 43 3.32 -13.47 2.86
C ARG A 43 3.20 -14.72 1.99
N LEU A 44 2.10 -14.85 1.26
CA LEU A 44 1.84 -15.99 0.38
C LEU A 44 2.00 -15.65 -1.10
N TYR A 45 1.67 -14.42 -1.50
CA TYR A 45 1.53 -14.08 -2.91
C TYR A 45 2.54 -13.05 -3.43
N ALA A 46 3.56 -12.69 -2.64
CA ALA A 46 4.54 -11.70 -3.09
C ALA A 46 5.20 -12.13 -4.39
N GLY A 47 5.30 -11.20 -5.32
CA GLY A 47 5.95 -11.41 -6.61
C GLY A 47 5.01 -11.75 -7.75
N VAL A 48 3.73 -12.10 -7.47
CA VAL A 48 2.76 -12.43 -8.54
C VAL A 48 2.16 -11.17 -9.17
N HIS A 49 2.31 -10.02 -8.52
CA HIS A 49 1.69 -8.79 -8.97
C HIS A 49 2.48 -8.12 -10.08
N ARG A 50 1.75 -7.42 -10.94
CA ARG A 50 2.32 -6.69 -12.06
C ARG A 50 3.30 -5.60 -11.58
N LEU A 51 4.38 -5.39 -12.35
CA LEU A 51 5.32 -4.30 -12.10
C LEU A 51 4.78 -2.99 -12.68
N VAL A 52 4.83 -1.93 -11.88
CA VAL A 52 4.41 -0.58 -12.26
C VAL A 52 5.46 0.39 -11.70
N PHE A 53 6.09 1.17 -12.56
CA PHE A 53 7.17 2.09 -12.18
C PHE A 53 8.31 1.40 -11.42
N GLY A 54 8.58 0.13 -11.75
CA GLY A 54 9.66 -0.62 -11.13
C GLY A 54 9.31 -1.35 -9.84
N TYR A 55 8.06 -1.25 -9.37
CA TYR A 55 7.57 -1.92 -8.15
C TYR A 55 6.42 -2.84 -8.50
N HIS A 56 6.26 -3.91 -7.73
CA HIS A 56 5.03 -4.70 -7.81
C HIS A 56 3.87 -3.89 -7.23
N ARG A 57 2.70 -3.96 -7.85
CA ARG A 57 1.53 -3.22 -7.42
C ARG A 57 0.39 -4.15 -7.02
N LEU A 58 0.06 -4.18 -5.75
CA LEU A 58 -1.11 -4.88 -5.23
C LEU A 58 -2.25 -3.87 -5.09
N LEU A 59 -3.36 -4.12 -5.80
CA LEU A 59 -4.55 -3.27 -5.67
C LEU A 59 -5.35 -3.70 -4.46
N SER A 60 -5.71 -2.74 -3.60
CA SER A 60 -6.55 -3.02 -2.44
C SER A 60 -7.93 -3.51 -2.91
N LYS A 61 -8.52 -4.44 -2.14
CA LYS A 61 -9.82 -5.01 -2.48
C LYS A 61 -10.97 -4.05 -2.19
N ARG A 62 -10.84 -3.20 -1.17
CA ARG A 62 -11.95 -2.39 -0.66
C ARG A 62 -11.78 -0.89 -0.84
N PHE A 63 -10.57 -0.42 -1.06
CA PHE A 63 -10.28 1.00 -1.20
C PHE A 63 -9.54 1.26 -2.51
N PRO A 64 -9.68 2.45 -3.11
CA PRO A 64 -8.98 2.78 -4.35
C PRO A 64 -7.51 3.09 -4.10
N TYR A 65 -6.82 2.19 -3.43
CA TYR A 65 -5.42 2.31 -3.06
C TYR A 65 -4.62 1.15 -3.62
N ALA A 66 -3.35 1.40 -3.85
CA ALA A 66 -2.41 0.36 -4.27
C ALA A 66 -1.22 0.32 -3.32
N VAL A 67 -0.76 -0.89 -3.07
CA VAL A 67 0.44 -1.17 -2.28
C VAL A 67 1.58 -1.44 -3.25
N TYR A 68 2.63 -0.64 -3.17
CA TYR A 68 3.83 -0.78 -4.01
C TYR A 68 4.92 -1.44 -3.20
N TYR A 69 5.43 -2.57 -3.70
CA TYR A 69 6.41 -3.35 -2.94
C TYR A 69 7.50 -3.92 -3.84
N SER A 70 8.61 -4.31 -3.22
CA SER A 70 9.65 -5.09 -3.85
C SER A 70 9.85 -6.38 -3.07
N LYS A 71 10.37 -7.40 -3.75
CA LYS A 71 10.68 -8.68 -3.12
C LYS A 71 12.15 -8.97 -3.32
N GLU A 72 12.86 -9.23 -2.24
CA GLU A 72 14.28 -9.57 -2.26
C GLU A 72 14.49 -10.80 -1.38
N ALA A 73 14.80 -11.96 -2.02
CA ALA A 73 14.92 -13.25 -1.34
C ALA A 73 13.65 -13.52 -0.52
N GLU A 74 13.77 -13.67 0.80
CA GLU A 74 12.65 -13.99 1.69
C GLU A 74 12.05 -12.75 2.35
N LYS A 75 12.36 -11.55 1.83
CA LYS A 75 11.86 -10.29 2.38
C LYS A 75 10.99 -9.55 1.38
N VAL A 76 9.94 -8.93 1.88
CA VAL A 76 9.08 -8.05 1.11
C VAL A 76 9.15 -6.67 1.73
N PHE A 77 9.49 -5.67 0.92
CA PHE A 77 9.56 -4.28 1.37
C PHE A 77 8.38 -3.51 0.79
N VAL A 78 7.52 -3.00 1.65
CA VAL A 78 6.41 -2.14 1.25
C VAL A 78 6.91 -0.70 1.24
N TRP A 79 6.95 -0.10 0.06
CA TRP A 79 7.53 1.23 -0.17
C TRP A 79 6.50 2.35 -0.06
N ALA A 80 5.28 2.11 -0.56
CA ALA A 80 4.25 3.13 -0.62
C ALA A 80 2.87 2.51 -0.64
N VAL A 81 1.88 3.27 -0.13
CA VAL A 81 0.46 2.90 -0.18
C VAL A 81 -0.27 4.16 -0.67
N LEU A 82 -0.62 4.18 -1.95
CA LEU A 82 -1.05 5.41 -2.61
C LEU A 82 -2.44 5.27 -3.23
N ASP A 83 -3.18 6.38 -3.21
CA ASP A 83 -4.50 6.49 -3.83
C ASP A 83 -4.35 6.38 -5.36
N CYS A 84 -4.99 5.36 -5.95
CA CYS A 84 -4.92 5.09 -7.39
C CYS A 84 -5.60 6.17 -8.23
N ARG A 85 -6.43 7.01 -7.62
CA ARG A 85 -7.14 8.08 -8.32
C ARG A 85 -6.28 9.32 -8.54
N ARG A 86 -5.10 9.37 -7.89
CA ARG A 86 -4.17 10.50 -8.06
C ARG A 86 -3.51 10.45 -9.44
N ASP A 87 -3.06 11.63 -9.89
CA ASP A 87 -2.32 11.76 -11.14
C ASP A 87 -1.14 10.77 -11.17
N PRO A 88 -0.98 9.99 -12.26
CA PRO A 88 0.15 9.07 -12.41
C PRO A 88 1.52 9.74 -12.22
N LYS A 89 1.65 11.00 -12.58
CA LYS A 89 2.90 11.76 -12.35
C LYS A 89 3.18 11.93 -10.86
N TRP A 90 2.13 12.20 -10.08
CA TRP A 90 2.26 12.31 -8.63
C TRP A 90 2.68 10.97 -8.02
N ILE A 91 2.04 9.88 -8.45
CA ILE A 91 2.37 8.53 -7.97
C ILE A 91 3.82 8.21 -8.29
N ARG A 92 4.24 8.47 -9.52
CA ARG A 92 5.60 8.20 -9.96
C ARG A 92 6.63 8.98 -9.13
N ARG A 93 6.33 10.23 -8.79
CA ARG A 93 7.22 11.04 -7.95
C ARG A 93 7.34 10.47 -6.54
N LYS A 94 6.25 9.95 -5.99
CA LYS A 94 6.25 9.35 -4.64
C LYS A 94 7.07 8.07 -4.59
N LEU A 95 7.23 7.38 -5.70
CA LEU A 95 7.96 6.11 -5.79
C LEU A 95 9.45 6.26 -6.08
N ARG A 96 9.94 7.46 -6.23
CA ARG A 96 11.37 7.68 -6.45
C ARG A 96 12.20 7.50 -5.20
#